data_c1408b763b1130b434d50d3c13368f0c
#
_entry.id   c1408b763b1130b434d50d3c13368f0c
#
_cell.length_a   1.000
_cell.length_b   1.000
_cell.length_c   1.000
_cell.angle_alpha   90.00
_cell.angle_beta   90.00
_cell.angle_gamma   90.00
#
_symmetry.space_group_name_H-M   'P 1'
#
loop_
_entity.id
_entity.type
_entity.pdbx_description
1 polymer ?
#
loop_
_entity_poly.entity_id
_entity_poly.type
_entity_poly.pdbx_seq_one_letter_code
_entity_poly.pdbx_strand_id
1 'polypeptide(L)'
;ILYSFILYYTMVKEKIVWNDQHETILRQWGEAAGCYRFMHHQAFLLYKKLSLRFTLPVIILSTITGTANFAQSTLPLSVQPAAPSVIGGLNLIAGLIATVSNFLKINELMENHRTAALSHGLLSRNIRLMLAIPRDERKIHGLKFVEECKAEYDRLLEQSPAVPSKVLMDFEKEYPFDNIFTKPEIINVRSIPHLKTPKTIEPIHAITKNTPLERVGKLFKPNTADEEVGDEEESIEGEEYEEESVTDVEQGTPKE
;
A
#
# COMPACT_ATOMS: atom_id res chain seq x y z
N ILE A 1 -11.84 -43.52 31.46
CA ILE A 1 -11.70 -43.37 29.99
C ILE A 1 -12.32 -42.01 29.55
N LEU A 2 -13.56 -41.67 29.97
CA LEU A 2 -14.21 -40.41 29.63
C LEU A 2 -13.44 -39.18 30.17
N TYR A 3 -12.93 -39.25 31.37
CA TYR A 3 -12.16 -38.17 32.02
C TYR A 3 -10.80 -37.94 31.33
N SER A 4 -10.15 -39.02 30.90
CA SER A 4 -8.92 -38.95 30.11
C SER A 4 -9.15 -38.36 28.71
N PHE A 5 -10.32 -38.61 28.11
CA PHE A 5 -10.71 -38.06 26.81
C PHE A 5 -11.04 -36.56 26.90
N ILE A 6 -11.73 -36.13 27.97
CA ILE A 6 -12.04 -34.74 28.26
C ILE A 6 -10.75 -33.96 28.57
N LEU A 7 -9.82 -34.55 29.38
CA LEU A 7 -8.52 -33.93 29.65
C LEU A 7 -7.65 -33.82 28.37
N TYR A 8 -7.67 -34.85 27.51
CA TYR A 8 -7.00 -34.82 26.21
C TYR A 8 -7.60 -33.73 25.26
N TYR A 9 -8.94 -33.60 25.25
CA TYR A 9 -9.63 -32.59 24.43
C TYR A 9 -9.43 -31.17 24.95
N THR A 10 -9.30 -30.98 26.26
CA THR A 10 -8.98 -29.66 26.85
C THR A 10 -7.50 -29.31 26.76
N MET A 11 -6.60 -30.29 26.70
CA MET A 11 -5.15 -30.04 26.52
C MET A 11 -4.77 -29.71 25.06
N VAL A 12 -5.58 -30.13 24.07
CA VAL A 12 -5.31 -29.91 22.63
C VAL A 12 -5.98 -28.63 22.11
N LYS A 13 -6.58 -27.81 22.98
CA LYS A 13 -6.99 -26.48 22.54
C LYS A 13 -5.71 -25.65 22.36
N GLU A 14 -5.13 -25.70 21.15
CA GLU A 14 -3.98 -24.85 20.81
C GLU A 14 -4.26 -23.43 21.29
N LYS A 15 -3.44 -22.97 22.23
CA LYS A 15 -3.57 -21.60 22.75
C LYS A 15 -3.34 -20.64 21.60
N ILE A 16 -4.37 -19.92 21.18
CA ILE A 16 -4.26 -18.89 20.17
C ILE A 16 -3.27 -17.84 20.66
N VAL A 17 -2.13 -17.74 19.99
CA VAL A 17 -1.05 -16.81 20.36
C VAL A 17 -0.89 -15.76 19.29
N TRP A 18 -0.96 -14.51 19.69
CA TRP A 18 -0.63 -13.33 18.89
C TRP A 18 0.51 -12.57 19.57
N ASN A 19 1.49 -12.14 18.79
CA ASN A 19 2.58 -11.30 19.27
C ASN A 19 2.68 -10.01 18.44
N ASP A 20 3.45 -9.06 18.92
CA ASP A 20 3.63 -7.76 18.25
C ASP A 20 4.30 -7.89 16.88
N GLN A 21 5.12 -8.93 16.67
CA GLN A 21 5.77 -9.19 15.40
C GLN A 21 4.76 -9.61 14.32
N HIS A 22 3.80 -10.51 14.67
CA HIS A 22 2.73 -10.90 13.76
C HIS A 22 1.94 -9.66 13.28
N GLU A 23 1.55 -8.80 14.20
CA GLU A 23 0.80 -7.59 13.89
C GLU A 23 1.61 -6.59 13.09
N THR A 24 2.91 -6.46 13.36
CA THR A 24 3.80 -5.56 12.62
C THR A 24 3.97 -6.00 11.16
N ILE A 25 4.20 -7.29 10.92
CA ILE A 25 4.32 -7.87 9.58
C ILE A 25 3.01 -7.70 8.81
N LEU A 26 1.89 -8.08 9.42
CA LEU A 26 0.57 -7.96 8.80
C LEU A 26 0.23 -6.51 8.48
N ARG A 27 0.53 -5.56 9.37
CA ARG A 27 0.32 -4.14 9.11
C ARG A 27 1.11 -3.68 7.89
N GLN A 28 2.39 -4.03 7.80
CA GLN A 28 3.24 -3.68 6.65
C GLN A 28 2.69 -4.23 5.34
N TRP A 29 2.29 -5.49 5.30
CA TRP A 29 1.69 -6.10 4.10
C TRP A 29 0.32 -5.51 3.77
N GLY A 30 -0.51 -5.23 4.78
CA GLY A 30 -1.81 -4.61 4.59
C GLY A 30 -1.73 -3.20 4.02
N GLU A 31 -0.75 -2.41 4.48
CA GLU A 31 -0.46 -1.08 3.96
C GLU A 31 0.10 -1.14 2.53
N ALA A 32 1.09 -2.00 2.26
CA ALA A 32 1.65 -2.22 0.94
C ALA A 32 0.58 -2.70 -0.07
N ALA A 33 -0.29 -3.65 0.32
CA ALA A 33 -1.41 -4.08 -0.50
C ALA A 33 -2.41 -2.93 -0.76
N GLY A 34 -2.62 -2.03 0.20
CA GLY A 34 -3.40 -0.82 0.01
C GLY A 34 -2.80 0.11 -1.06
N CYS A 35 -1.48 0.26 -1.08
CA CYS A 35 -0.77 1.03 -2.10
C CYS A 35 -0.87 0.38 -3.49
N TYR A 36 -0.68 -0.95 -3.58
CA TYR A 36 -0.86 -1.70 -4.84
C TYR A 36 -2.28 -1.55 -5.37
N ARG A 37 -3.30 -1.65 -4.50
CA ARG A 37 -4.69 -1.38 -4.87
C ARG A 37 -4.85 -0.01 -5.54
N PHE A 38 -4.28 1.04 -4.95
CA PHE A 38 -4.35 2.39 -5.49
C PHE A 38 -3.67 2.48 -6.86
N MET A 39 -2.43 1.99 -6.96
CA MET A 39 -1.66 2.04 -8.20
C MET A 39 -2.34 1.24 -9.34
N HIS A 40 -2.83 0.04 -9.06
CA HIS A 40 -3.56 -0.75 -10.05
C HIS A 40 -4.89 -0.10 -10.45
N HIS A 41 -5.58 0.57 -9.53
CA HIS A 41 -6.77 1.34 -9.87
C HIS A 41 -6.46 2.52 -10.79
N GLN A 42 -5.38 3.26 -10.56
CA GLN A 42 -4.95 4.34 -11.45
C GLN A 42 -4.53 3.80 -12.83
N ALA A 43 -3.81 2.68 -12.86
CA ALA A 43 -3.46 1.99 -14.10
C ALA A 43 -4.72 1.54 -14.87
N PHE A 44 -5.71 0.95 -14.20
CA PHE A 44 -7.00 0.63 -14.80
C PHE A 44 -7.66 1.86 -15.46
N LEU A 45 -7.71 3.00 -14.78
CA LEU A 45 -8.28 4.24 -15.32
C LEU A 45 -7.49 4.76 -16.54
N LEU A 46 -6.16 4.61 -16.53
CA LEU A 46 -5.30 4.95 -17.66
C LEU A 46 -5.61 4.07 -18.86
N TYR A 47 -5.63 2.75 -18.70
CA TYR A 47 -5.93 1.80 -19.79
C TYR A 47 -7.39 1.91 -20.26
N LYS A 48 -8.34 2.23 -19.39
CA LYS A 48 -9.73 2.51 -19.75
C LYS A 48 -9.83 3.71 -20.71
N LYS A 49 -9.13 4.81 -20.40
CA LYS A 49 -9.06 5.96 -21.30
C LYS A 49 -8.42 5.61 -22.64
N LEU A 50 -7.37 4.78 -22.60
CA LEU A 50 -6.68 4.33 -23.81
C LEU A 50 -7.59 3.43 -24.65
N SER A 51 -8.27 2.47 -24.06
CA SER A 51 -9.25 1.60 -24.72
C SER A 51 -10.32 2.41 -25.45
N LEU A 52 -10.90 3.41 -24.80
CA LEU A 52 -11.89 4.28 -25.44
C LEU A 52 -11.32 5.04 -26.65
N ARG A 53 -10.05 5.50 -26.58
CA ARG A 53 -9.41 6.20 -27.71
C ARG A 53 -9.23 5.33 -28.96
N PHE A 54 -9.06 4.02 -28.79
CA PHE A 54 -8.96 3.07 -29.91
C PHE A 54 -10.34 2.58 -30.35
N THR A 55 -11.22 2.27 -29.43
CA THR A 55 -12.52 1.63 -29.72
C THR A 55 -13.51 2.60 -30.37
N LEU A 56 -13.60 3.86 -29.88
CA LEU A 56 -14.55 4.83 -30.43
C LEU A 56 -14.33 5.15 -31.93
N PRO A 57 -13.09 5.45 -32.40
CA PRO A 57 -12.86 5.66 -33.81
C PRO A 57 -13.26 4.44 -34.67
N VAL A 58 -12.96 3.22 -34.22
CA VAL A 58 -13.33 2.00 -34.95
C VAL A 58 -14.85 1.88 -35.09
N ILE A 59 -15.60 2.09 -34.00
CA ILE A 59 -17.06 2.04 -34.03
C ILE A 59 -17.63 3.08 -34.96
N ILE A 60 -17.15 4.33 -34.88
CA ILE A 60 -17.61 5.43 -35.73
C ILE A 60 -17.31 5.12 -37.21
N LEU A 61 -16.07 4.76 -37.53
CA LEU A 61 -15.67 4.45 -38.90
C LEU A 61 -16.46 3.28 -39.45
N SER A 62 -16.62 2.20 -38.69
CA SER A 62 -17.37 1.02 -39.12
C SER A 62 -18.87 1.33 -39.33
N THR A 63 -19.47 2.19 -38.51
CA THR A 63 -20.85 2.61 -38.68
C THR A 63 -21.03 3.47 -39.95
N ILE A 64 -20.14 4.44 -40.14
CA ILE A 64 -20.18 5.32 -41.35
C ILE A 64 -19.99 4.47 -42.61
N THR A 65 -18.97 3.63 -42.65
CA THR A 65 -18.67 2.82 -43.85
C THR A 65 -19.73 1.77 -44.11
N GLY A 66 -20.31 1.16 -43.06
CA GLY A 66 -21.46 0.26 -43.20
C GLY A 66 -22.67 0.94 -43.83
N THR A 67 -23.05 2.12 -43.29
CA THR A 67 -24.15 2.91 -43.87
C THR A 67 -23.86 3.38 -45.27
N ALA A 68 -22.64 3.87 -45.56
CA ALA A 68 -22.23 4.30 -46.87
C ALA A 68 -22.26 3.17 -47.93
N ASN A 69 -21.95 1.94 -47.54
CA ASN A 69 -22.06 0.76 -48.39
C ASN A 69 -23.49 0.53 -48.91
N PHE A 70 -24.49 0.69 -48.03
CA PHE A 70 -25.89 0.55 -48.47
C PHE A 70 -26.36 1.73 -49.33
N ALA A 71 -25.83 2.92 -49.11
CA ALA A 71 -26.24 4.13 -49.78
C ALA A 71 -25.50 4.37 -51.09
N GLN A 72 -24.58 3.53 -51.54
CA GLN A 72 -23.72 3.76 -52.74
C GLN A 72 -24.53 4.04 -54.00
N SER A 73 -25.64 3.32 -54.23
CA SER A 73 -26.49 3.51 -55.40
C SER A 73 -27.30 4.80 -55.40
N THR A 74 -27.44 5.45 -54.27
CA THR A 74 -28.15 6.74 -54.10
C THR A 74 -27.24 7.96 -54.20
N LEU A 75 -25.93 7.74 -54.32
CA LEU A 75 -24.95 8.83 -54.50
C LEU A 75 -25.05 9.46 -55.88
N PRO A 76 -24.71 10.76 -56.00
CA PRO A 76 -24.60 11.43 -57.31
C PRO A 76 -23.61 10.70 -58.24
N LEU A 77 -23.95 10.56 -59.51
CA LEU A 77 -23.14 9.86 -60.52
C LEU A 77 -21.68 10.31 -60.60
N SER A 78 -21.38 11.55 -60.21
CA SER A 78 -20.01 12.09 -60.20
C SER A 78 -19.15 11.47 -59.07
N VAL A 79 -19.73 11.04 -57.99
CA VAL A 79 -19.04 10.51 -56.77
C VAL A 79 -19.07 8.97 -56.71
N GLN A 80 -20.05 8.38 -57.39
CA GLN A 80 -20.29 6.91 -57.40
C GLN A 80 -19.06 6.08 -57.73
N PRO A 81 -18.22 6.43 -58.72
CA PRO A 81 -17.04 5.63 -59.09
C PRO A 81 -15.95 5.61 -58.01
N ALA A 82 -15.84 6.68 -57.20
CA ALA A 82 -14.85 6.79 -56.14
C ALA A 82 -15.31 6.23 -54.79
N ALA A 83 -16.62 6.09 -54.57
CA ALA A 83 -17.21 5.66 -53.32
C ALA A 83 -16.66 4.34 -52.80
N PRO A 84 -16.52 3.25 -53.60
CA PRO A 84 -15.98 1.98 -53.10
C PRO A 84 -14.55 2.09 -52.58
N SER A 85 -13.71 2.89 -53.26
CA SER A 85 -12.30 3.07 -52.87
C SER A 85 -12.18 3.86 -51.55
N VAL A 86 -13.01 4.87 -51.34
CA VAL A 86 -13.03 5.68 -50.12
C VAL A 86 -13.54 4.82 -48.95
N ILE A 87 -14.65 4.09 -49.12
CA ILE A 87 -15.22 3.20 -48.12
C ILE A 87 -14.23 2.09 -47.74
N GLY A 88 -13.57 1.49 -48.76
CA GLY A 88 -12.54 0.47 -48.55
C GLY A 88 -11.34 1.01 -47.78
N GLY A 89 -10.88 2.23 -48.09
CA GLY A 89 -9.81 2.91 -47.36
C GLY A 89 -10.15 3.19 -45.90
N LEU A 90 -11.38 3.64 -45.61
CA LEU A 90 -11.83 3.88 -44.25
C LEU A 90 -11.94 2.57 -43.47
N ASN A 91 -12.42 1.47 -44.09
CA ASN A 91 -12.45 0.16 -43.46
C ASN A 91 -11.06 -0.37 -43.17
N LEU A 92 -10.07 -0.14 -44.05
CA LEU A 92 -8.69 -0.53 -43.80
C LEU A 92 -8.11 0.22 -42.60
N ILE A 93 -8.37 1.52 -42.47
CA ILE A 93 -7.95 2.34 -41.33
C ILE A 93 -8.61 1.82 -40.04
N ALA A 94 -9.91 1.56 -40.04
CA ALA A 94 -10.60 1.01 -38.88
C ALA A 94 -10.01 -0.36 -38.46
N GLY A 95 -9.74 -1.25 -39.42
CA GLY A 95 -9.11 -2.54 -39.19
C GLY A 95 -7.69 -2.40 -38.62
N LEU A 96 -6.89 -1.45 -39.11
CA LEU A 96 -5.55 -1.18 -38.60
C LEU A 96 -5.60 -0.72 -37.13
N ILE A 97 -6.50 0.23 -36.81
CA ILE A 97 -6.68 0.73 -35.41
C ILE A 97 -7.07 -0.42 -34.50
N ALA A 98 -8.02 -1.27 -34.90
CA ALA A 98 -8.44 -2.42 -34.15
C ALA A 98 -7.31 -3.43 -33.92
N THR A 99 -6.52 -3.71 -34.97
CA THR A 99 -5.37 -4.62 -34.91
C THR A 99 -4.29 -4.10 -33.96
N VAL A 100 -3.97 -2.81 -33.99
CA VAL A 100 -3.01 -2.18 -33.06
C VAL A 100 -3.52 -2.28 -31.61
N SER A 101 -4.80 -2.01 -31.38
CA SER A 101 -5.41 -2.12 -30.04
C SER A 101 -5.31 -3.54 -29.47
N ASN A 102 -5.57 -4.54 -30.31
CA ASN A 102 -5.48 -5.95 -29.95
C ASN A 102 -4.02 -6.40 -29.72
N PHE A 103 -3.11 -5.96 -30.57
CA PHE A 103 -1.67 -6.24 -30.41
C PHE A 103 -1.11 -5.69 -29.11
N LEU A 104 -1.50 -4.48 -28.73
CA LEU A 104 -1.11 -3.85 -27.47
C LEU A 104 -1.86 -4.42 -26.25
N LYS A 105 -2.79 -5.36 -26.44
CA LYS A 105 -3.57 -6.01 -25.40
C LYS A 105 -4.23 -5.02 -24.41
N ILE A 106 -4.67 -3.88 -24.91
CA ILE A 106 -5.14 -2.75 -24.09
C ILE A 106 -6.30 -3.17 -23.17
N ASN A 107 -7.27 -3.92 -23.71
CA ASN A 107 -8.44 -4.37 -22.94
C ASN A 107 -8.07 -5.45 -21.94
N GLU A 108 -7.16 -6.35 -22.27
CA GLU A 108 -6.63 -7.37 -21.35
C GLU A 108 -5.91 -6.73 -20.16
N LEU A 109 -5.00 -5.77 -20.44
CA LEU A 109 -4.29 -5.03 -19.40
C LEU A 109 -5.23 -4.22 -18.52
N MET A 110 -6.26 -3.60 -19.10
CA MET A 110 -7.29 -2.89 -18.35
C MET A 110 -7.98 -3.80 -17.33
N GLU A 111 -8.46 -4.98 -17.77
CA GLU A 111 -9.17 -5.91 -16.86
C GLU A 111 -8.22 -6.56 -15.83
N ASN A 112 -6.97 -6.87 -16.22
CA ASN A 112 -5.97 -7.41 -15.30
C ASN A 112 -5.64 -6.40 -14.19
N HIS A 113 -5.47 -5.11 -14.51
CA HIS A 113 -5.27 -4.08 -13.49
C HIS A 113 -6.50 -3.89 -12.60
N ARG A 114 -7.71 -3.99 -13.15
CA ARG A 114 -8.95 -3.94 -12.37
C ARG A 114 -9.02 -5.08 -11.38
N THR A 115 -8.76 -6.30 -11.82
CA THR A 115 -8.76 -7.50 -10.97
C THR A 115 -7.69 -7.42 -9.89
N ALA A 116 -6.46 -7.02 -10.25
CA ALA A 116 -5.37 -6.80 -9.30
C ALA A 116 -5.76 -5.76 -8.22
N ALA A 117 -6.36 -4.64 -8.62
CA ALA A 117 -6.82 -3.62 -7.67
C ALA A 117 -7.85 -4.17 -6.66
N LEU A 118 -8.80 -4.98 -7.13
CA LEU A 118 -9.82 -5.59 -6.26
C LEU A 118 -9.20 -6.59 -5.29
N SER A 119 -8.31 -7.45 -5.77
CA SER A 119 -7.69 -8.52 -4.99
C SER A 119 -6.73 -7.97 -3.92
N HIS A 120 -5.85 -7.03 -4.28
CA HIS A 120 -5.01 -6.33 -3.30
C HIS A 120 -5.85 -5.56 -2.27
N GLY A 121 -6.97 -4.97 -2.71
CA GLY A 121 -7.92 -4.31 -1.80
C GLY A 121 -8.61 -5.28 -0.85
N LEU A 122 -8.91 -6.51 -1.27
CA LEU A 122 -9.48 -7.54 -0.41
C LEU A 122 -8.49 -7.96 0.67
N LEU A 123 -7.24 -8.26 0.30
CA LEU A 123 -6.19 -8.62 1.24
C LEU A 123 -5.96 -7.52 2.28
N SER A 124 -5.83 -6.26 1.84
CA SER A 124 -5.64 -5.11 2.74
C SER A 124 -6.80 -4.98 3.74
N ARG A 125 -8.06 -5.17 3.30
CA ARG A 125 -9.23 -5.12 4.18
C ARG A 125 -9.28 -6.28 5.16
N ASN A 126 -8.95 -7.50 4.72
CA ASN A 126 -8.93 -8.69 5.58
C ASN A 126 -7.91 -8.53 6.71
N ILE A 127 -6.70 -8.06 6.38
CA ILE A 127 -5.67 -7.77 7.38
C ILE A 127 -6.15 -6.68 8.35
N ARG A 128 -6.70 -5.58 7.83
CA ARG A 128 -7.21 -4.48 8.65
C ARG A 128 -8.31 -4.93 9.60
N LEU A 129 -9.24 -5.76 9.13
CA LEU A 129 -10.31 -6.32 9.95
C LEU A 129 -9.74 -7.19 11.08
N MET A 130 -8.81 -8.09 10.76
CA MET A 130 -8.20 -8.98 11.76
C MET A 130 -7.43 -8.18 12.82
N LEU A 131 -6.71 -7.14 12.44
CA LEU A 131 -5.96 -6.29 13.37
C LEU A 131 -6.87 -5.38 14.20
N ALA A 132 -8.08 -5.07 13.74
CA ALA A 132 -9.06 -4.31 14.50
C ALA A 132 -9.75 -5.13 15.61
N ILE A 133 -9.74 -6.47 15.51
CA ILE A 133 -10.30 -7.36 16.54
C ILE A 133 -9.31 -7.45 17.69
N PRO A 134 -9.75 -7.32 18.97
CA PRO A 134 -8.91 -7.56 20.15
C PRO A 134 -8.27 -8.96 20.13
N ARG A 135 -7.05 -9.10 20.65
CA ARG A 135 -6.26 -10.35 20.57
C ARG A 135 -6.96 -11.56 21.18
N ASP A 136 -7.69 -11.34 22.28
CA ASP A 136 -8.44 -12.32 23.02
C ASP A 136 -9.71 -12.83 22.30
N GLU A 137 -10.24 -12.03 21.38
CA GLU A 137 -11.41 -12.38 20.56
C GLU A 137 -11.05 -13.04 19.22
N ARG A 138 -9.78 -13.01 18.82
CA ARG A 138 -9.33 -13.63 17.56
C ARG A 138 -9.41 -15.14 17.64
N LYS A 139 -10.02 -15.76 16.62
CA LYS A 139 -10.26 -17.21 16.55
C LYS A 139 -9.16 -17.98 15.82
N ILE A 140 -8.24 -17.27 15.15
CA ILE A 140 -7.17 -17.85 14.34
C ILE A 140 -5.83 -17.59 15.02
N HIS A 141 -4.92 -18.58 15.01
CA HIS A 141 -3.56 -18.41 15.50
C HIS A 141 -2.78 -17.39 14.66
N GLY A 142 -2.02 -16.48 15.31
CA GLY A 142 -1.35 -15.37 14.62
C GLY A 142 -0.39 -15.83 13.52
N LEU A 143 0.45 -16.84 13.78
CA LEU A 143 1.38 -17.39 12.79
C LEU A 143 0.64 -17.97 11.57
N LYS A 144 -0.43 -18.72 11.80
CA LYS A 144 -1.24 -19.29 10.70
C LYS A 144 -1.83 -18.20 9.80
N PHE A 145 -2.36 -17.14 10.41
CA PHE A 145 -2.90 -16.01 9.65
C PHE A 145 -1.80 -15.26 8.87
N VAL A 146 -0.60 -15.13 9.44
CA VAL A 146 0.58 -14.56 8.73
C VAL A 146 0.93 -15.42 7.53
N GLU A 147 0.97 -16.76 7.65
CA GLU A 147 1.26 -17.68 6.54
C GLU A 147 0.21 -17.60 5.44
N GLU A 148 -1.07 -17.56 5.79
CA GLU A 148 -2.17 -17.40 4.83
C GLU A 148 -2.08 -16.05 4.08
N CYS A 149 -1.83 -14.95 4.81
CA CYS A 149 -1.64 -13.64 4.20
C CYS A 149 -0.40 -13.55 3.32
N LYS A 150 0.71 -14.22 3.73
CA LYS A 150 1.93 -14.30 2.93
C LYS A 150 1.66 -14.99 1.60
N ALA A 151 1.05 -16.17 1.64
CA ALA A 151 0.76 -16.94 0.43
C ALA A 151 -0.12 -16.16 -0.54
N GLU A 152 -1.12 -15.44 -0.02
CA GLU A 152 -2.00 -14.61 -0.85
C GLU A 152 -1.27 -13.37 -1.39
N TYR A 153 -0.44 -12.71 -0.59
CA TYR A 153 0.34 -11.55 -1.01
C TYR A 153 1.35 -11.91 -2.11
N ASP A 154 2.09 -13.00 -1.94
CA ASP A 154 3.05 -13.51 -2.94
C ASP A 154 2.32 -13.85 -4.25
N ARG A 155 1.17 -14.56 -4.17
CA ARG A 155 0.34 -14.88 -5.33
C ARG A 155 -0.12 -13.62 -6.07
N LEU A 156 -0.55 -12.59 -5.34
CA LEU A 156 -1.00 -11.35 -5.94
C LEU A 156 0.14 -10.60 -6.64
N LEU A 157 1.34 -10.57 -6.05
CA LEU A 157 2.52 -9.96 -6.68
C LEU A 157 2.90 -10.69 -7.98
N GLU A 158 2.82 -12.02 -8.00
CA GLU A 158 3.17 -12.84 -9.16
C GLU A 158 2.15 -12.71 -10.30
N GLN A 159 0.85 -12.62 -9.98
CA GLN A 159 -0.24 -12.57 -10.97
C GLN A 159 -0.57 -11.16 -11.45
N SER A 160 -0.14 -10.13 -10.74
CA SER A 160 -0.45 -8.75 -11.09
C SER A 160 0.38 -8.26 -12.28
N PRO A 161 -0.22 -7.51 -13.22
CA PRO A 161 0.55 -6.92 -14.31
C PRO A 161 1.48 -5.82 -13.77
N ALA A 162 2.59 -5.57 -14.51
CA ALA A 162 3.53 -4.52 -14.15
C ALA A 162 2.85 -3.14 -14.10
N VAL A 163 3.07 -2.40 -13.03
CA VAL A 163 2.52 -1.06 -12.87
C VAL A 163 3.24 -0.09 -13.82
N PRO A 164 2.53 0.69 -14.65
CA PRO A 164 3.14 1.66 -15.55
C PRO A 164 3.96 2.72 -14.79
N SER A 165 5.14 3.08 -15.32
CA SER A 165 6.05 4.05 -14.70
C SER A 165 5.39 5.40 -14.40
N LYS A 166 4.45 5.84 -15.27
CA LYS A 166 3.67 7.06 -15.03
C LYS A 166 2.87 6.97 -13.71
N VAL A 167 2.25 5.82 -13.44
CA VAL A 167 1.45 5.63 -12.22
C VAL A 167 2.35 5.60 -10.99
N LEU A 168 3.54 5.01 -11.09
CA LEU A 168 4.54 5.03 -10.02
C LEU A 168 4.97 6.46 -9.69
N MET A 169 5.31 7.26 -10.71
CA MET A 169 5.69 8.66 -10.52
C MET A 169 4.55 9.50 -9.93
N ASP A 170 3.32 9.31 -10.42
CA ASP A 170 2.14 10.01 -9.90
C ASP A 170 1.88 9.64 -8.43
N PHE A 171 2.09 8.37 -8.06
CA PHE A 171 1.96 7.90 -6.68
C PHE A 171 3.02 8.52 -5.77
N GLU A 172 4.29 8.54 -6.18
CA GLU A 172 5.38 9.15 -5.39
C GLU A 172 5.16 10.65 -5.18
N LYS A 173 4.64 11.34 -6.21
CA LYS A 173 4.31 12.75 -6.13
C LYS A 173 3.14 13.03 -5.17
N GLU A 174 2.13 12.15 -5.14
CA GLU A 174 0.97 12.29 -4.26
C GLU A 174 1.30 11.93 -2.81
N TYR A 175 2.21 10.96 -2.62
CA TYR A 175 2.64 10.46 -1.30
C TYR A 175 4.16 10.54 -1.12
N PRO A 176 4.74 11.75 -1.00
CA PRO A 176 6.20 11.93 -0.95
C PRO A 176 6.85 11.42 0.34
N PHE A 177 6.09 11.34 1.44
CA PHE A 177 6.64 10.99 2.75
C PHE A 177 6.56 9.49 3.03
N ASP A 178 7.68 8.89 3.47
CA ASP A 178 7.78 7.47 3.82
C ASP A 178 7.24 7.12 5.22
N ASN A 179 6.88 8.13 6.01
CA ASN A 179 6.57 7.96 7.44
C ASN A 179 5.08 7.68 7.72
N ILE A 180 4.18 7.85 6.73
CA ILE A 180 2.73 7.75 6.95
C ILE A 180 2.28 6.29 6.93
N PHE A 181 2.81 5.49 6.01
CA PHE A 181 2.49 4.08 5.81
C PHE A 181 3.64 3.35 5.10
N THR A 182 3.59 2.02 5.14
CA THR A 182 4.56 1.15 4.50
C THR A 182 4.36 1.17 2.98
N LYS A 183 5.30 1.81 2.24
CA LYS A 183 5.30 1.75 0.76
C LYS A 183 5.72 0.37 0.26
N PRO A 184 5.21 -0.08 -0.90
CA PRO A 184 5.60 -1.35 -1.53
C PRO A 184 7.08 -1.36 -1.94
N GLU A 185 7.69 -2.55 -2.00
CA GLU A 185 9.09 -2.73 -2.39
C GLU A 185 9.41 -2.28 -3.82
N ILE A 186 8.42 -2.26 -4.71
CA ILE A 186 8.58 -1.74 -6.08
C ILE A 186 8.97 -0.25 -6.09
N ILE A 187 8.66 0.50 -5.03
CA ILE A 187 8.98 1.92 -4.88
C ILE A 187 10.21 2.10 -4.00
N ASN A 188 10.29 1.34 -2.90
CA ASN A 188 11.35 1.48 -1.93
C ASN A 188 11.84 0.12 -1.44
N VAL A 189 13.06 -0.27 -1.84
CA VAL A 189 13.70 -1.51 -1.39
C VAL A 189 14.09 -1.35 0.09
N ARG A 190 13.59 -2.25 0.94
CA ARG A 190 13.82 -2.22 2.38
C ARG A 190 14.93 -3.16 2.79
N SER A 191 15.71 -2.73 3.78
CA SER A 191 16.63 -3.62 4.46
C SER A 191 15.89 -4.65 5.32
N ILE A 192 16.39 -5.88 5.34
CA ILE A 192 15.87 -6.93 6.22
C ILE A 192 16.24 -6.57 7.67
N PRO A 193 15.26 -6.39 8.58
CA PRO A 193 15.56 -6.04 9.96
C PRO A 193 16.26 -7.20 10.67
N HIS A 194 17.40 -6.94 11.32
CA HIS A 194 18.00 -7.89 12.22
C HIS A 194 17.12 -8.03 13.47
N LEU A 195 16.65 -9.24 13.74
CA LEU A 195 16.03 -9.54 15.03
C LEU A 195 17.08 -9.33 16.12
N LYS A 196 16.85 -8.33 16.98
CA LYS A 196 17.60 -8.25 18.24
C LYS A 196 17.17 -9.48 19.02
N THR A 197 18.08 -10.46 19.16
CA THR A 197 17.87 -11.56 20.12
C THR A 197 17.49 -10.95 21.46
N PRO A 198 16.42 -11.41 22.11
CA PRO A 198 16.11 -10.94 23.47
C PRO A 198 17.40 -11.08 24.27
N LYS A 199 17.82 -10.00 24.94
CA LYS A 199 18.98 -10.07 25.85
C LYS A 199 18.67 -11.26 26.75
N THR A 200 19.54 -12.26 26.72
CA THR A 200 19.46 -13.43 27.62
C THR A 200 19.18 -12.88 28.99
N ILE A 201 18.03 -13.25 29.59
CA ILE A 201 17.73 -12.94 30.97
C ILE A 201 18.89 -13.53 31.75
N GLU A 202 19.74 -12.66 32.31
CA GLU A 202 20.84 -13.13 33.15
C GLU A 202 20.25 -14.07 34.20
N PRO A 203 20.83 -15.26 34.39
CA PRO A 203 20.27 -16.22 35.34
C PRO A 203 20.14 -15.57 36.70
N ILE A 204 18.99 -15.71 37.33
CA ILE A 204 18.58 -15.15 38.64
C ILE A 204 19.62 -15.46 39.77
N HIS A 205 20.63 -16.28 39.51
CA HIS A 205 21.69 -16.61 40.46
C HIS A 205 22.62 -15.43 40.87
N ALA A 206 22.54 -14.28 40.16
CA ALA A 206 23.35 -13.11 40.55
C ALA A 206 22.69 -12.26 41.66
N ILE A 207 21.44 -12.52 42.04
CA ILE A 207 20.69 -11.70 43.03
C ILE A 207 20.90 -12.17 44.49
N THR A 208 21.52 -13.34 44.69
CA THR A 208 21.68 -13.91 46.04
C THR A 208 22.95 -13.49 46.78
N LYS A 209 23.74 -12.52 46.26
CA LYS A 209 24.95 -12.03 46.95
C LYS A 209 24.79 -10.70 47.70
N ASN A 210 23.59 -10.12 47.75
CA ASN A 210 23.33 -8.98 48.62
C ASN A 210 22.23 -9.33 49.61
N THR A 211 22.61 -9.95 50.69
CA THR A 211 21.73 -10.21 51.81
C THR A 211 21.25 -8.90 52.45
N PRO A 212 19.97 -8.80 52.90
CA PRO A 212 19.38 -7.57 53.44
C PRO A 212 20.07 -7.04 54.72
N LEU A 213 20.94 -7.82 55.36
CA LEU A 213 21.58 -7.47 56.64
C LEU A 213 22.67 -6.40 56.53
N GLU A 214 23.32 -6.23 55.38
CA GLU A 214 24.32 -5.15 55.25
C GLU A 214 23.76 -3.75 54.97
N ARG A 215 22.49 -3.66 54.54
CA ARG A 215 21.84 -2.36 54.35
C ARG A 215 21.32 -1.72 55.63
N VAL A 216 21.12 -2.45 56.66
CA VAL A 216 20.63 -1.91 57.95
C VAL A 216 21.75 -1.24 58.71
N GLY A 217 23.02 -1.69 58.56
CA GLY A 217 24.17 -1.13 59.23
C GLY A 217 24.66 0.26 58.72
N LYS A 218 24.15 0.69 57.56
CA LYS A 218 24.52 2.03 56.98
C LYS A 218 23.50 3.12 57.28
N LEU A 219 22.37 2.78 57.91
CA LEU A 219 21.29 3.75 58.25
C LEU A 219 21.41 4.36 59.65
N PHE A 220 22.41 3.92 60.46
CA PHE A 220 22.70 4.51 61.77
C PHE A 220 24.11 4.99 61.88
N LYS A 221 24.43 6.13 61.25
CA LYS A 221 25.53 7.01 61.67
C LYS A 221 24.94 8.38 61.99
N PRO A 222 25.25 8.94 63.19
CA PRO A 222 24.73 10.25 63.56
C PRO A 222 25.41 11.34 62.78
N ASN A 223 24.64 12.34 62.43
CA ASN A 223 24.97 13.56 61.73
C ASN A 223 25.89 14.44 62.58
N THR A 224 27.09 14.71 62.13
CA THR A 224 27.86 15.91 62.59
C THR A 224 28.04 16.81 61.41
N ALA A 225 27.52 18.00 61.57
CA ALA A 225 27.60 19.12 60.67
C ALA A 225 29.04 19.56 60.48
N ASP A 226 29.37 20.04 59.29
CA ASP A 226 30.10 21.31 59.12
C ASP A 226 29.92 21.77 57.67
N GLU A 227 29.70 23.05 57.55
CA GLU A 227 29.44 23.87 56.40
C GLU A 227 30.66 23.93 55.43
N GLU A 228 30.41 23.99 54.11
CA GLU A 228 31.12 24.98 53.26
C GLU A 228 30.28 25.30 52.02
N VAL A 229 30.11 26.59 51.84
CA VAL A 229 29.44 27.32 50.76
C VAL A 229 30.36 27.36 49.54
N GLY A 230 29.85 27.15 48.36
CA GLY A 230 30.52 27.36 47.09
C GLY A 230 29.50 27.67 45.99
N ASP A 231 29.37 28.96 45.71
CA ASP A 231 28.62 29.54 44.62
C ASP A 231 29.26 29.19 43.28
N GLU A 232 28.50 28.64 42.33
CA GLU A 232 28.80 28.81 40.92
C GLU A 232 27.49 29.05 40.14
N GLU A 233 27.38 30.29 39.69
CA GLU A 233 26.42 30.75 38.71
C GLU A 233 26.74 30.15 37.34
N GLU A 234 25.79 29.51 36.68
CA GLU A 234 25.88 29.20 35.25
C GLU A 234 24.69 29.81 34.50
N SER A 235 25.09 30.73 33.65
CA SER A 235 24.29 31.62 32.83
C SER A 235 23.44 30.87 31.80
N ILE A 236 22.16 31.21 31.77
CA ILE A 236 21.21 30.80 30.74
C ILE A 236 21.34 31.80 29.57
N GLU A 237 21.85 31.36 28.44
CA GLU A 237 21.73 32.06 27.16
C GLU A 237 20.38 31.72 26.50
N GLY A 238 19.60 32.77 26.27
CA GLY A 238 18.34 32.71 25.58
C GLY A 238 18.55 32.72 24.07
N GLU A 239 17.94 31.81 23.35
CA GLU A 239 17.79 31.91 21.91
C GLU A 239 16.46 32.60 21.57
N GLU A 240 16.61 33.67 20.87
CA GLU A 240 15.61 34.62 20.36
C GLU A 240 15.00 34.03 19.07
N TYR A 241 13.67 33.82 19.03
CA TYR A 241 12.97 33.43 17.81
C TYR A 241 12.51 34.69 17.09
N GLU A 242 13.02 34.91 15.88
CA GLU A 242 12.53 35.94 14.95
C GLU A 242 11.16 35.53 14.35
N GLU A 243 10.15 36.36 14.59
CA GLU A 243 8.88 36.38 13.89
C GLU A 243 9.05 37.03 12.51
N GLU A 244 8.94 36.27 11.43
CA GLU A 244 8.77 36.84 10.08
C GLU A 244 7.30 37.14 9.79
N SER A 245 7.05 38.40 9.56
CA SER A 245 5.76 38.99 9.24
C SER A 245 5.27 38.60 7.83
N VAL A 246 4.03 38.15 7.77
CA VAL A 246 3.24 37.96 6.55
C VAL A 246 2.81 39.31 6.02
N THR A 247 3.22 39.68 4.83
CA THR A 247 2.68 40.80 4.06
C THR A 247 1.70 40.31 3.03
N ASP A 248 0.52 40.89 3.06
CA ASP A 248 -0.60 40.83 2.11
C ASP A 248 -0.14 41.07 0.67
N VAL A 249 -0.66 40.23 -0.26
CA VAL A 249 -0.67 40.58 -1.70
C VAL A 249 -2.09 40.46 -2.23
N GLU A 250 -2.50 41.60 -2.72
CA GLU A 250 -3.77 42.03 -3.30
C GLU A 250 -4.34 41.12 -4.41
N GLN A 251 -5.64 41.20 -4.47
CA GLN A 251 -6.58 40.74 -5.50
C GLN A 251 -6.25 41.33 -6.88
N GLY A 252 -6.21 40.50 -7.89
CA GLY A 252 -6.25 40.86 -9.29
C GLY A 252 -7.34 40.09 -10.03
N THR A 253 -8.45 40.77 -10.29
CA THR A 253 -9.55 40.32 -11.17
C THR A 253 -9.12 40.39 -12.65
N PRO A 254 -9.48 39.43 -13.50
CA PRO A 254 -9.38 39.63 -14.94
C PRO A 254 -10.68 40.18 -15.51
N LYS A 255 -10.56 41.21 -16.35
CA LYS A 255 -11.55 41.70 -17.30
C LYS A 255 -11.29 41.08 -18.67
N GLU A 256 -12.41 40.78 -19.35
CA GLU A 256 -12.65 40.46 -20.74
C GLU A 256 -12.15 39.10 -21.27
#